data_27c10bd9a7ac44ebbb6235c873d8b89c
#
_entry.id   27c10bd9a7ac44ebbb6235c873d8b89c
#
_cell.length_a   1.000
_cell.length_b   1.000
_cell.length_c   1.000
_cell.angle_alpha   90.00
_cell.angle_beta   90.00
_cell.angle_gamma   90.00
#
_symmetry.space_group_name_H-M   'P 1'
#
loop_
_entity.id
_entity.type
_entity.pdbx_description
1 polymer ?
#
loop_
_entity_poly.entity_id
_entity_poly.type
_entity_poly.pdbx_seq_one_letter_code
_entity_poly.pdbx_strand_id
1 'polypeptide(L)'
;MLRPRFSPAHHFTLAIFGCQYHADTPSTDKLELIEKFDELLKDASVPVERLEQNNIPSRVWMTHWTSPQTFKSWWESDSTKSFWGSLPDDAGFWRELVCLPATRAMHECTGKDPVGFGHCGELTPLTEKTGYWGAYRSRMTPAFEGDKFSSPSTSWQPPKPMTDKIRCGRVQITKFPDNLCIVIEGQDYSAMKEKEREYWNENFDGLTKQWVTNVVTAGMEKGMVSARACHAFAGEKTLGATNGTTSNGTSNGTSNGTSNGTSNGTSNGTSNGSTNGSSNGGIFPGLDYIRQAQILYWTDLSKMEHMGRWDKGHVKLRRDFMSAYGPGGVMQGGDLLLWVDLGIIKGDEIDAEYVGCYEGTGFLAFDKSAMFASKSVTAAELPTIFDKPIACQPIEW
;
A
#
# COMPACT_ATOMS: atom_id res chain seq x y z
N MET A 1 20.40 -6.03 6.98
CA MET A 1 18.92 -5.98 7.12
C MET A 1 18.56 -5.95 8.58
N LEU A 2 17.50 -5.26 8.94
CA LEU A 2 16.98 -5.11 10.29
C LEU A 2 15.57 -5.68 10.40
N ARG A 3 15.17 -6.07 11.60
CA ARG A 3 13.79 -6.46 11.94
C ARG A 3 13.43 -5.95 13.33
N PRO A 4 12.14 -5.72 13.65
CA PRO A 4 11.74 -5.42 15.01
C PRO A 4 11.82 -6.68 15.89
N ARG A 5 12.21 -6.48 17.14
CA ARG A 5 12.13 -7.52 18.15
C ARG A 5 10.78 -7.43 18.84
N PHE A 6 10.02 -8.51 18.81
CA PHE A 6 8.73 -8.64 19.48
C PHE A 6 8.75 -9.72 20.55
N SER A 7 8.03 -9.51 21.64
CA SER A 7 7.60 -10.61 22.50
C SER A 7 6.59 -11.48 21.75
N PRO A 8 6.60 -12.81 21.90
CA PRO A 8 5.60 -13.69 21.30
C PRO A 8 4.15 -13.33 21.64
N ALA A 9 3.90 -12.75 22.81
CA ALA A 9 2.58 -12.29 23.23
C ALA A 9 2.20 -10.91 22.69
N HIS A 10 3.11 -10.22 21.99
CA HIS A 10 2.87 -8.88 21.49
C HIS A 10 1.83 -8.88 20.35
N HIS A 11 0.90 -7.94 20.45
CA HIS A 11 -0.06 -7.62 19.40
C HIS A 11 0.08 -6.13 19.09
N PHE A 12 0.00 -5.80 17.82
CA PHE A 12 0.01 -4.42 17.35
C PHE A 12 -1.12 -4.20 16.33
N THR A 13 -1.45 -2.96 16.06
CA THR A 13 -2.48 -2.61 15.10
C THR A 13 -1.89 -1.83 13.93
N LEU A 14 -2.14 -2.31 12.72
CA LEU A 14 -2.02 -1.54 11.50
C LEU A 14 -3.40 -0.96 11.18
N ALA A 15 -3.51 0.36 11.10
CA ALA A 15 -4.71 1.00 10.63
C ALA A 15 -4.43 1.73 9.31
N ILE A 16 -5.16 1.37 8.27
CA ILE A 16 -5.09 1.97 6.95
C ILE A 16 -6.38 2.73 6.73
N PHE A 17 -6.26 4.02 6.46
CA PHE A 17 -7.37 4.90 6.14
C PHE A 17 -7.20 5.45 4.73
N GLY A 18 -8.30 5.88 4.13
CA GLY A 18 -8.23 6.61 2.88
C GLY A 18 -9.44 7.49 2.64
N CYS A 19 -9.27 8.42 1.70
CA CYS A 19 -10.33 9.29 1.20
C CYS A 19 -10.23 9.36 -0.32
N GLN A 20 -11.23 8.80 -1.01
CA GLN A 20 -11.37 8.90 -2.46
C GLN A 20 -11.86 10.29 -2.84
N TYR A 21 -11.21 10.91 -3.82
CA TYR A 21 -11.55 12.27 -4.22
C TYR A 21 -12.85 12.35 -5.03
N HIS A 22 -13.23 11.26 -5.72
CA HIS A 22 -14.32 11.18 -6.69
C HIS A 22 -14.15 12.11 -7.92
N ALA A 23 -12.92 12.57 -8.12
CA ALA A 23 -12.44 13.38 -9.23
C ALA A 23 -10.91 13.24 -9.28
N ASP A 24 -10.26 13.87 -10.24
CA ASP A 24 -8.78 13.86 -10.35
C ASP A 24 -8.12 14.57 -9.16
N THR A 25 -8.80 15.56 -8.58
CA THR A 25 -8.34 16.30 -7.39
C THR A 25 -9.48 16.42 -6.37
N PRO A 26 -9.17 16.52 -5.07
CA PRO A 26 -10.19 16.67 -4.05
C PRO A 26 -10.92 18.02 -4.17
N SER A 27 -12.23 18.03 -3.94
CA SER A 27 -13.01 19.26 -3.77
C SER A 27 -12.62 19.98 -2.48
N THR A 28 -13.04 21.25 -2.34
CA THR A 28 -12.79 22.03 -1.12
C THR A 28 -13.30 21.32 0.12
N ASP A 29 -14.54 20.81 0.09
CA ASP A 29 -15.16 20.11 1.22
C ASP A 29 -14.36 18.84 1.59
N LYS A 30 -13.84 18.10 0.58
CA LYS A 30 -12.99 16.94 0.82
C LYS A 30 -11.63 17.32 1.40
N LEU A 31 -11.04 18.42 0.95
CA LEU A 31 -9.81 18.94 1.55
C LEU A 31 -10.00 19.28 3.04
N GLU A 32 -11.09 19.94 3.40
CA GLU A 32 -11.41 20.22 4.81
C GLU A 32 -11.54 18.94 5.66
N LEU A 33 -12.15 17.89 5.11
CA LEU A 33 -12.24 16.60 5.79
C LEU A 33 -10.87 15.92 5.92
N ILE A 34 -10.05 15.99 4.88
CA ILE A 34 -8.68 15.45 4.88
C ILE A 34 -7.82 16.18 5.93
N GLU A 35 -7.87 17.51 5.98
CA GLU A 35 -7.13 18.32 6.93
C GLU A 35 -7.56 18.03 8.38
N LYS A 36 -8.88 17.96 8.64
CA LYS A 36 -9.40 17.56 9.96
C LYS A 36 -8.90 16.17 10.37
N PHE A 37 -8.87 15.23 9.45
CA PHE A 37 -8.37 13.88 9.76
C PHE A 37 -6.86 13.86 9.99
N ASP A 38 -6.10 14.65 9.22
CA ASP A 38 -4.66 14.82 9.44
C ASP A 38 -4.36 15.38 10.83
N GLU A 39 -5.15 16.34 11.34
CA GLU A 39 -5.00 16.87 12.70
C GLU A 39 -5.33 15.80 13.77
N LEU A 40 -6.38 15.00 13.58
CA LEU A 40 -6.69 13.89 14.49
C LEU A 40 -5.55 12.85 14.56
N LEU A 41 -4.93 12.56 13.44
CA LEU A 41 -3.79 11.65 13.39
C LEU A 41 -2.52 12.25 14.01
N LYS A 42 -2.33 13.56 13.90
CA LYS A 42 -1.24 14.26 14.56
C LYS A 42 -1.38 14.22 16.08
N ASP A 43 -2.60 14.42 16.58
CA ASP A 43 -2.91 14.33 18.03
C ASP A 43 -2.70 12.91 18.57
N ALA A 44 -2.84 11.89 17.74
CA ALA A 44 -2.60 10.51 18.13
C ALA A 44 -1.13 10.24 18.49
N SER A 45 -0.20 11.07 18.06
CA SER A 45 1.25 10.94 18.31
C SER A 45 1.83 9.57 17.90
N VAL A 46 1.31 9.00 16.80
CA VAL A 46 1.79 7.73 16.23
C VAL A 46 2.47 7.95 14.89
N PRO A 47 3.34 7.04 14.45
CA PRO A 47 3.89 7.09 13.11
C PRO A 47 2.77 7.03 12.06
N VAL A 48 2.74 8.03 11.18
CA VAL A 48 1.78 8.14 10.09
C VAL A 48 2.51 8.27 8.77
N GLU A 49 2.29 7.33 7.90
CA GLU A 49 2.72 7.42 6.51
C GLU A 49 1.59 7.98 5.66
N ARG A 50 1.85 9.14 5.03
CA ARG A 50 0.89 9.84 4.17
C ARG A 50 1.21 9.54 2.72
N LEU A 51 0.24 8.93 2.04
CA LEU A 51 0.39 8.43 0.67
C LEU A 51 -0.74 8.97 -0.22
N GLU A 52 -0.53 8.85 -1.52
CA GLU A 52 -1.54 9.04 -2.55
C GLU A 52 -1.60 7.83 -3.48
N GLN A 53 -2.79 7.57 -3.96
CA GLN A 53 -3.07 6.57 -4.98
C GLN A 53 -3.63 7.27 -6.22
N ASN A 54 -2.99 7.08 -7.39
CA ASN A 54 -3.36 7.81 -8.59
C ASN A 54 -4.37 7.09 -9.48
N ASN A 55 -4.36 5.76 -9.53
CA ASN A 55 -5.34 5.00 -10.34
C ASN A 55 -6.78 5.10 -9.81
N ILE A 56 -6.94 5.40 -8.53
CA ILE A 56 -8.18 5.82 -7.88
C ILE A 56 -7.78 7.01 -7.04
N PRO A 57 -7.87 8.25 -7.56
CA PRO A 57 -7.35 9.42 -6.86
C PRO A 57 -7.83 9.47 -5.42
N SER A 58 -6.90 9.27 -4.49
CA SER A 58 -7.20 9.11 -3.06
C SER A 58 -6.02 9.54 -2.21
N ARG A 59 -6.30 10.14 -1.05
CA ARG A 59 -5.36 10.19 0.07
C ARG A 59 -5.41 8.85 0.82
N VAL A 60 -4.25 8.34 1.23
CA VAL A 60 -4.12 7.15 2.05
C VAL A 60 -3.21 7.44 3.23
N TRP A 61 -3.59 6.97 4.41
CA TRP A 61 -2.79 7.04 5.63
C TRP A 61 -2.56 5.63 6.16
N MET A 62 -1.31 5.30 6.44
CA MET A 62 -0.96 4.10 7.18
C MET A 62 -0.44 4.49 8.55
N THR A 63 -0.98 3.91 9.60
CA THR A 63 -0.61 4.19 10.99
C THR A 63 -0.27 2.89 11.71
N HIS A 64 0.79 2.95 12.52
CA HIS A 64 1.32 1.78 13.22
C HIS A 64 1.23 2.00 14.72
N TRP A 65 0.42 1.17 15.37
CA TRP A 65 0.12 1.28 16.80
C TRP A 65 0.77 0.12 17.54
N THR A 66 1.53 0.43 18.56
CA THR A 66 2.27 -0.57 19.36
C THR A 66 1.36 -1.52 20.12
N SER A 67 0.09 -1.18 20.31
CA SER A 67 -0.91 -2.08 20.87
C SER A 67 -2.33 -1.78 20.35
N PRO A 68 -3.23 -2.78 20.34
CA PRO A 68 -4.65 -2.56 20.04
C PRO A 68 -5.34 -1.61 21.00
N GLN A 69 -4.90 -1.56 22.25
CA GLN A 69 -5.47 -0.67 23.27
C GLN A 69 -5.18 0.80 22.97
N THR A 70 -3.95 1.13 22.54
CA THR A 70 -3.60 2.50 22.19
C THR A 70 -4.42 2.98 20.99
N PHE A 71 -4.59 2.12 19.97
CA PHE A 71 -5.49 2.40 18.87
C PHE A 71 -6.92 2.60 19.33
N LYS A 72 -7.46 1.68 20.14
CA LYS A 72 -8.83 1.73 20.64
C LYS A 72 -9.10 2.99 21.44
N SER A 73 -8.18 3.40 22.31
CA SER A 73 -8.32 4.62 23.12
C SER A 73 -8.40 5.87 22.23
N TRP A 74 -7.59 5.96 21.18
CA TRP A 74 -7.67 7.06 20.22
C TRP A 74 -8.95 7.01 19.39
N TRP A 75 -9.33 5.85 18.90
CA TRP A 75 -10.53 5.66 18.08
C TRP A 75 -11.81 6.00 18.86
N GLU A 76 -11.85 5.64 20.15
CA GLU A 76 -12.99 5.88 21.03
C GLU A 76 -13.04 7.28 21.63
N SER A 77 -12.05 8.14 21.36
CA SER A 77 -12.09 9.54 21.78
C SER A 77 -13.27 10.28 21.15
N ASP A 78 -13.80 11.27 21.86
CA ASP A 78 -14.95 12.05 21.39
C ASP A 78 -14.66 12.74 20.06
N SER A 79 -13.44 13.24 19.86
CA SER A 79 -13.02 13.91 18.63
C SER A 79 -13.03 12.98 17.43
N THR A 80 -12.42 11.79 17.56
CA THR A 80 -12.35 10.80 16.47
C THR A 80 -13.72 10.22 16.16
N LYS A 81 -14.50 9.86 17.18
CA LYS A 81 -15.88 9.37 17.00
C LYS A 81 -16.77 10.42 16.34
N SER A 82 -16.70 11.67 16.80
CA SER A 82 -17.48 12.76 16.23
C SER A 82 -17.13 13.00 14.77
N PHE A 83 -15.83 13.06 14.44
CA PHE A 83 -15.39 13.19 13.05
C PHE A 83 -15.92 12.06 12.18
N TRP A 84 -15.63 10.81 12.58
CA TRP A 84 -16.01 9.64 11.78
C TRP A 84 -17.52 9.51 11.66
N GLY A 85 -18.26 9.81 12.73
CA GLY A 85 -19.73 9.80 12.76
C GLY A 85 -20.37 10.88 11.89
N SER A 86 -19.72 12.04 11.74
CA SER A 86 -20.23 13.17 10.96
C SER A 86 -19.89 13.11 9.46
N LEU A 87 -19.14 12.12 9.01
CA LEU A 87 -18.80 11.98 7.57
C LEU A 87 -20.09 11.91 6.74
N PRO A 88 -20.20 12.71 5.66
CA PRO A 88 -21.35 12.63 4.75
C PRO A 88 -21.40 11.28 4.03
N ASP A 89 -22.59 10.91 3.55
CA ASP A 89 -22.85 9.63 2.91
C ASP A 89 -22.05 9.37 1.62
N ASP A 90 -21.45 10.41 1.05
CA ASP A 90 -20.59 10.37 -0.13
C ASP A 90 -19.14 10.80 0.18
N ALA A 91 -18.72 10.71 1.43
CA ALA A 91 -17.42 11.19 1.88
C ALA A 91 -16.23 10.59 1.13
N GLY A 92 -16.33 9.35 0.64
CA GLY A 92 -15.22 8.62 0.04
C GLY A 92 -14.22 8.07 1.07
N PHE A 93 -14.53 8.18 2.38
CA PHE A 93 -13.66 7.70 3.43
C PHE A 93 -13.80 6.20 3.65
N TRP A 94 -12.69 5.57 3.98
CA TRP A 94 -12.66 4.15 4.35
C TRP A 94 -11.58 3.88 5.39
N ARG A 95 -11.73 2.79 6.11
CA ARG A 95 -10.72 2.26 7.02
C ARG A 95 -10.64 0.74 6.90
N GLU A 96 -9.44 0.22 7.06
CA GLU A 96 -9.12 -1.19 7.16
C GLU A 96 -8.18 -1.35 8.35
N LEU A 97 -8.63 -2.05 9.38
CA LEU A 97 -7.93 -2.20 10.65
C LEU A 97 -7.50 -3.65 10.79
N VAL A 98 -6.24 -3.87 11.06
CA VAL A 98 -5.69 -5.21 11.24
C VAL A 98 -4.96 -5.27 12.57
N CYS A 99 -5.39 -6.18 13.45
CA CYS A 99 -4.71 -6.48 14.69
C CYS A 99 -3.91 -7.76 14.55
N LEU A 100 -2.59 -7.66 14.59
CA LEU A 100 -1.68 -8.77 14.32
C LEU A 100 -0.94 -9.22 15.57
N PRO A 101 -0.92 -10.52 15.88
CA PRO A 101 0.05 -11.08 16.82
C PRO A 101 1.43 -11.12 16.16
N ALA A 102 2.45 -10.77 16.90
CA ALA A 102 3.84 -10.81 16.44
C ALA A 102 4.27 -12.19 15.90
N THR A 103 3.66 -13.27 16.40
CA THR A 103 3.94 -14.65 15.97
C THR A 103 3.48 -14.95 14.53
N ARG A 104 2.61 -14.10 13.96
CA ARG A 104 2.11 -14.23 12.58
C ARG A 104 2.43 -13.00 11.73
N ALA A 105 3.35 -12.17 12.20
CA ALA A 105 3.84 -11.01 11.49
C ALA A 105 5.33 -11.11 11.21
N MET A 106 5.77 -10.47 10.15
CA MET A 106 7.17 -10.35 9.77
C MET A 106 7.42 -8.95 9.22
N HIS A 107 8.58 -8.41 9.56
CA HIS A 107 9.10 -7.17 8.95
C HIS A 107 10.59 -7.33 8.67
N GLU A 108 11.02 -6.77 7.57
CA GLU A 108 12.43 -6.59 7.24
C GLU A 108 12.62 -5.25 6.53
N CYS A 109 13.71 -4.56 6.86
CA CYS A 109 14.12 -3.35 6.15
C CYS A 109 15.63 -3.29 5.96
N THR A 110 16.07 -2.49 5.00
CA THR A 110 17.50 -2.21 4.76
C THR A 110 17.98 -0.99 5.54
N GLY A 111 17.08 -0.05 5.85
CA GLY A 111 17.38 1.19 6.58
C GLY A 111 17.46 1.01 8.09
N LYS A 112 18.03 2.03 8.76
CA LYS A 112 18.16 2.07 10.22
C LYS A 112 16.97 2.72 10.91
N ASP A 113 16.27 3.59 10.19
CA ASP A 113 15.08 4.26 10.72
C ASP A 113 13.86 3.34 10.61
N PRO A 114 12.99 3.34 11.61
CA PRO A 114 11.78 2.51 11.57
C PRO A 114 10.86 2.89 10.42
N VAL A 115 10.34 1.88 9.72
CA VAL A 115 9.29 1.97 8.71
C VAL A 115 8.33 0.80 8.91
N GLY A 116 7.09 0.94 8.46
CA GLY A 116 6.12 -0.14 8.55
C GLY A 116 6.01 -0.74 9.96
N PHE A 117 5.96 -2.05 10.09
CA PHE A 117 5.91 -2.73 11.39
C PHE A 117 7.18 -2.50 12.24
N GLY A 118 8.26 -1.99 11.65
CA GLY A 118 9.44 -1.57 12.39
C GLY A 118 9.16 -0.51 13.46
N HIS A 119 8.08 0.28 13.32
CA HIS A 119 7.62 1.22 14.35
C HIS A 119 7.04 0.56 15.60
N CYS A 120 6.71 -0.73 15.54
CA CYS A 120 6.06 -1.44 16.63
C CYS A 120 7.05 -2.17 17.56
N GLY A 121 8.36 -2.14 17.29
CA GLY A 121 9.38 -2.80 18.12
C GLY A 121 10.76 -2.22 17.90
N GLU A 122 11.72 -2.62 18.72
CA GLU A 122 13.11 -2.23 18.58
C GLU A 122 13.76 -2.92 17.37
N LEU A 123 14.32 -2.14 16.45
CA LEU A 123 15.01 -2.69 15.28
C LEU A 123 16.35 -3.32 15.68
N THR A 124 16.51 -4.58 15.32
CA THR A 124 17.73 -5.35 15.57
C THR A 124 18.25 -5.99 14.31
N PRO A 125 19.58 -6.21 14.18
CA PRO A 125 20.13 -6.94 13.05
C PRO A 125 19.50 -8.32 12.89
N LEU A 126 19.18 -8.65 11.66
CA LEU A 126 18.68 -9.95 11.30
C LEU A 126 19.85 -10.94 11.24
N THR A 127 19.95 -11.82 12.21
CA THR A 127 21.07 -12.77 12.38
C THR A 127 20.75 -14.18 11.90
N GLU A 128 19.47 -14.50 11.73
CA GLU A 128 19.07 -15.79 11.23
C GLU A 128 19.32 -15.86 9.70
N LYS A 129 19.22 -17.07 9.17
CA LYS A 129 19.37 -17.37 7.76
C LYS A 129 18.48 -16.45 6.93
N THR A 130 19.08 -15.36 6.48
CA THR A 130 18.36 -14.29 5.83
C THR A 130 18.25 -14.46 4.35
N GLY A 131 19.11 -15.22 3.74
CA GLY A 131 19.32 -15.43 2.29
C GLY A 131 18.28 -14.91 1.35
N TYR A 132 17.14 -14.29 1.86
CA TYR A 132 16.07 -13.99 1.02
C TYR A 132 14.76 -13.58 1.73
N TRP A 133 14.12 -12.59 1.19
CA TRP A 133 12.84 -12.05 1.63
C TRP A 133 11.70 -13.10 1.68
N GLY A 134 11.82 -14.24 1.00
CA GLY A 134 10.81 -15.29 0.96
C GLY A 134 10.91 -16.36 2.05
N ALA A 135 11.72 -16.17 3.08
CA ALA A 135 11.80 -17.12 4.21
C ALA A 135 10.73 -16.81 5.30
N TYR A 136 9.56 -16.34 4.90
CA TYR A 136 8.51 -15.87 5.81
C TYR A 136 8.09 -16.93 6.83
N ARG A 137 7.85 -18.15 6.36
CA ARG A 137 7.40 -19.25 7.22
C ARG A 137 8.42 -19.60 8.31
N SER A 138 9.69 -19.48 8.01
CA SER A 138 10.75 -19.74 8.98
C SER A 138 10.87 -18.70 10.10
N ARG A 139 10.00 -17.71 10.13
CA ARG A 139 9.97 -16.62 11.10
C ARG A 139 8.64 -16.47 11.81
N MET A 140 7.67 -17.31 11.48
CA MET A 140 6.35 -17.33 12.09
C MET A 140 6.18 -18.56 12.95
N THR A 141 5.97 -18.37 14.25
CA THR A 141 5.88 -19.46 15.24
C THR A 141 4.89 -20.56 14.82
N PRO A 142 3.65 -20.26 14.39
CA PRO A 142 2.71 -21.32 14.04
C PRO A 142 3.14 -22.16 12.83
N ALA A 143 4.00 -21.64 11.94
CA ALA A 143 4.52 -22.41 10.82
C ALA A 143 5.45 -23.55 11.29
N PHE A 144 6.19 -23.37 12.38
CA PHE A 144 6.98 -24.42 13.00
C PHE A 144 6.11 -25.53 13.61
N GLU A 145 4.90 -25.17 14.02
CA GLU A 145 3.88 -26.10 14.56
C GLU A 145 3.07 -26.77 13.45
N GLY A 146 3.39 -26.49 12.19
CA GLY A 146 2.81 -27.13 11.02
C GLY A 146 1.63 -26.35 10.37
N ASP A 147 1.32 -25.13 10.84
CA ASP A 147 0.30 -24.30 10.18
C ASP A 147 0.80 -23.86 8.80
N LYS A 148 0.02 -24.19 7.78
CA LYS A 148 0.32 -23.83 6.39
C LYS A 148 -0.23 -22.45 6.01
N PHE A 149 -1.02 -21.83 6.88
CA PHE A 149 -1.73 -20.58 6.61
C PHE A 149 -2.55 -20.62 5.32
N SER A 150 -3.19 -21.74 5.07
CA SER A 150 -3.97 -21.93 3.86
C SER A 150 -5.32 -21.23 3.99
N SER A 151 -5.82 -20.71 2.89
CA SER A 151 -7.19 -20.18 2.81
C SER A 151 -8.21 -21.27 3.22
N PRO A 152 -9.28 -20.92 3.94
CA PRO A 152 -10.36 -21.86 4.27
C PRO A 152 -11.18 -22.27 3.05
N SER A 153 -11.00 -21.60 1.91
CA SER A 153 -11.72 -21.89 0.67
C SER A 153 -10.76 -22.06 -0.50
N THR A 154 -11.04 -23.05 -1.33
CA THR A 154 -10.35 -23.28 -2.59
C THR A 154 -11.02 -22.57 -3.78
N SER A 155 -12.28 -22.13 -3.59
CA SER A 155 -13.04 -21.42 -4.62
C SER A 155 -13.43 -20.02 -4.11
N TRP A 156 -12.84 -19.02 -4.73
CA TRP A 156 -13.14 -17.60 -4.47
C TRP A 156 -14.01 -17.06 -5.60
N GLN A 157 -15.05 -16.33 -5.22
CA GLN A 157 -15.81 -15.57 -6.22
C GLN A 157 -14.97 -14.37 -6.71
N PRO A 158 -15.07 -14.03 -8.00
CA PRO A 158 -14.39 -12.84 -8.50
C PRO A 158 -14.92 -11.58 -7.80
N PRO A 159 -14.05 -10.59 -7.57
CA PRO A 159 -14.47 -9.31 -7.02
C PRO A 159 -15.41 -8.59 -7.98
N LYS A 160 -16.29 -7.75 -7.46
CA LYS A 160 -16.98 -6.77 -8.29
C LYS A 160 -15.95 -5.86 -8.93
N PRO A 161 -16.09 -5.54 -10.22
CA PRO A 161 -15.21 -4.58 -10.86
C PRO A 161 -15.35 -3.20 -10.20
N MET A 162 -14.26 -2.47 -10.16
CA MET A 162 -14.28 -1.06 -9.81
C MET A 162 -15.11 -0.29 -10.84
N THR A 163 -15.98 0.57 -10.37
CA THR A 163 -16.78 1.49 -11.18
C THR A 163 -16.67 2.91 -10.62
N ASP A 164 -17.11 3.89 -11.38
CA ASP A 164 -17.23 5.29 -10.96
C ASP A 164 -18.50 5.57 -10.13
N LYS A 165 -19.32 4.54 -9.88
CA LYS A 165 -20.53 4.67 -9.10
C LYS A 165 -20.19 4.70 -7.61
N ILE A 166 -20.58 5.80 -6.97
CA ILE A 166 -20.46 5.97 -5.52
C ILE A 166 -21.55 5.18 -4.82
N ARG A 167 -21.16 4.34 -3.88
CA ARG A 167 -22.07 3.69 -2.95
C ARG A 167 -22.28 4.58 -1.74
N CYS A 168 -23.32 5.42 -1.80
CA CYS A 168 -23.68 6.32 -0.70
C CYS A 168 -23.99 5.55 0.58
N GLY A 169 -23.70 6.20 1.72
CA GLY A 169 -23.89 5.65 3.05
C GLY A 169 -22.69 4.81 3.51
N ARG A 170 -22.90 4.14 4.65
CA ARG A 170 -21.86 3.37 5.35
C ARG A 170 -22.05 1.89 5.15
N VAL A 171 -20.96 1.19 4.86
CA VAL A 171 -20.93 -0.27 4.75
C VAL A 171 -19.80 -0.79 5.61
N GLN A 172 -20.15 -1.60 6.59
CA GLN A 172 -19.19 -2.35 7.38
C GLN A 172 -19.07 -3.78 6.84
N ILE A 173 -17.84 -4.25 6.69
CA ILE A 173 -17.56 -5.67 6.45
C ILE A 173 -17.44 -6.35 7.81
N THR A 174 -18.34 -7.28 8.09
CA THR A 174 -18.51 -7.90 9.41
C THR A 174 -17.97 -9.33 9.52
N LYS A 175 -17.57 -9.91 8.38
CA LYS A 175 -16.95 -11.23 8.31
C LYS A 175 -15.84 -11.22 7.29
N PHE A 176 -14.75 -11.85 7.63
CA PHE A 176 -13.61 -12.08 6.74
C PHE A 176 -13.19 -13.54 6.80
N PRO A 177 -12.59 -14.07 5.73
CA PRO A 177 -12.00 -15.41 5.78
C PRO A 177 -10.72 -15.40 6.62
N ASP A 178 -10.43 -16.54 7.26
CA ASP A 178 -9.16 -16.76 7.94
C ASP A 178 -8.00 -16.85 6.94
N ASN A 179 -6.82 -16.51 7.45
CA ASN A 179 -5.53 -16.61 6.76
C ASN A 179 -5.37 -15.69 5.56
N LEU A 180 -6.13 -14.57 5.51
CA LEU A 180 -5.75 -13.49 4.61
C LEU A 180 -4.29 -13.11 4.87
N CYS A 181 -3.51 -12.94 3.79
CA CYS A 181 -2.14 -12.48 3.90
C CYS A 181 -2.06 -11.02 3.46
N ILE A 182 -1.76 -10.11 4.39
CA ILE A 182 -1.41 -8.73 4.05
C ILE A 182 0.08 -8.63 3.80
N VAL A 183 0.45 -7.90 2.75
CA VAL A 183 1.83 -7.55 2.44
C VAL A 183 1.89 -6.06 2.13
N ILE A 184 2.85 -5.36 2.73
CA ILE A 184 3.22 -4.01 2.35
C ILE A 184 4.66 -4.06 1.89
N GLU A 185 4.88 -3.76 0.62
CA GLU A 185 6.21 -3.60 0.05
C GLU A 185 6.46 -2.13 -0.19
N GLY A 186 7.61 -1.62 0.25
CA GLY A 186 7.93 -0.23 0.04
C GLY A 186 9.39 0.03 -0.28
N GLN A 187 9.61 1.18 -0.90
CA GLN A 187 10.93 1.64 -1.29
C GLN A 187 11.02 3.16 -1.16
N ASP A 188 12.20 3.64 -0.80
CA ASP A 188 12.51 5.06 -0.69
C ASP A 188 13.94 5.32 -1.18
N TYR A 189 14.05 6.17 -2.19
CA TYR A 189 15.31 6.54 -2.82
C TYR A 189 15.89 7.87 -2.31
N SER A 190 15.21 8.54 -1.37
CA SER A 190 15.55 9.90 -0.95
C SER A 190 16.97 10.03 -0.41
N ALA A 191 17.46 9.01 0.28
CA ALA A 191 18.80 8.99 0.85
C ALA A 191 19.89 8.55 -0.14
N MET A 192 19.53 8.01 -1.30
CA MET A 192 20.48 7.50 -2.28
C MET A 192 21.37 8.61 -2.82
N LYS A 193 22.68 8.38 -2.84
CA LYS A 193 23.66 9.24 -3.52
C LYS A 193 23.58 9.05 -5.03
N GLU A 194 24.09 10.02 -5.77
CA GLU A 194 24.03 10.07 -7.23
C GLU A 194 24.47 8.76 -7.88
N LYS A 195 25.67 8.25 -7.54
CA LYS A 195 26.20 6.99 -8.07
C LYS A 195 25.30 5.78 -7.82
N GLU A 196 24.68 5.71 -6.63
CA GLU A 196 23.76 4.60 -6.30
C GLU A 196 22.45 4.73 -7.07
N ARG A 197 21.94 5.98 -7.22
CA ARG A 197 20.74 6.28 -7.98
C ARG A 197 20.90 5.96 -9.47
N GLU A 198 22.04 6.32 -10.05
CA GLU A 198 22.40 5.95 -11.44
C GLU A 198 22.40 4.43 -11.60
N TYR A 199 23.12 3.72 -10.72
CA TYR A 199 23.20 2.28 -10.77
C TYR A 199 21.83 1.61 -10.61
N TRP A 200 20.98 2.11 -9.71
CA TRP A 200 19.61 1.64 -9.54
C TRP A 200 18.79 1.83 -10.82
N ASN A 201 18.81 3.02 -11.39
CA ASN A 201 18.06 3.34 -12.61
C ASN A 201 18.47 2.45 -13.78
N GLU A 202 19.76 2.17 -13.93
CA GLU A 202 20.27 1.33 -15.01
C GLU A 202 19.93 -0.16 -14.83
N ASN A 203 19.93 -0.67 -13.59
CA ASN A 203 19.93 -2.11 -13.34
C ASN A 203 18.63 -2.62 -12.71
N PHE A 204 17.88 -1.79 -11.97
CA PHE A 204 16.76 -2.24 -11.14
C PHE A 204 15.43 -1.55 -11.40
N ASP A 205 15.39 -0.26 -11.73
CA ASP A 205 14.16 0.52 -11.84
C ASP A 205 13.13 -0.14 -12.77
N GLY A 206 13.55 -0.50 -13.98
CA GLY A 206 12.69 -1.17 -14.95
C GLY A 206 12.15 -2.53 -14.48
N LEU A 207 12.99 -3.32 -13.80
CA LEU A 207 12.56 -4.61 -13.22
C LEU A 207 11.61 -4.44 -12.06
N THR A 208 11.84 -3.41 -11.23
CA THR A 208 10.98 -3.09 -10.09
C THR A 208 9.61 -2.60 -10.56
N LYS A 209 9.55 -1.69 -11.52
CA LYS A 209 8.30 -1.22 -12.12
C LYS A 209 7.51 -2.37 -12.75
N GLN A 210 8.19 -3.28 -13.46
CA GLN A 210 7.56 -4.47 -14.02
C GLN A 210 7.01 -5.39 -12.93
N TRP A 211 7.78 -5.63 -11.85
CA TRP A 211 7.32 -6.42 -10.71
C TRP A 211 6.08 -5.82 -10.06
N VAL A 212 6.14 -4.55 -9.70
CA VAL A 212 4.99 -3.85 -9.08
C VAL A 212 3.78 -3.92 -9.99
N THR A 213 3.93 -3.68 -11.29
CA THR A 213 2.84 -3.81 -12.26
C THR A 213 2.24 -5.21 -12.26
N ASN A 214 3.08 -6.26 -12.32
CA ASN A 214 2.63 -7.66 -12.33
C ASN A 214 1.86 -8.04 -11.05
N VAL A 215 2.30 -7.50 -9.90
CA VAL A 215 1.67 -7.77 -8.60
C VAL A 215 0.33 -7.05 -8.48
N VAL A 216 0.28 -5.75 -8.75
CA VAL A 216 -0.94 -4.96 -8.54
C VAL A 216 -2.02 -5.22 -9.58
N THR A 217 -1.65 -5.78 -10.74
CA THR A 217 -2.59 -6.29 -11.76
C THR A 217 -2.93 -7.77 -11.59
N ALA A 218 -2.33 -8.44 -10.62
CA ALA A 218 -2.67 -9.83 -10.34
C ALA A 218 -4.15 -9.92 -9.94
N GLY A 219 -4.88 -10.80 -10.59
CA GLY A 219 -6.29 -11.04 -10.29
C GLY A 219 -6.49 -12.13 -9.23
N MET A 220 -7.77 -12.38 -8.94
CA MET A 220 -8.18 -13.43 -8.00
C MET A 220 -7.70 -14.82 -8.40
N GLU A 221 -7.51 -15.08 -9.69
CA GLU A 221 -6.96 -16.34 -10.20
C GLU A 221 -5.54 -16.63 -9.68
N LYS A 222 -4.80 -15.56 -9.36
CA LYS A 222 -3.48 -15.63 -8.70
C LYS A 222 -3.58 -15.49 -7.18
N GLY A 223 -4.78 -15.27 -6.65
CA GLY A 223 -5.05 -15.11 -5.23
C GLY A 223 -4.98 -13.69 -4.71
N MET A 224 -4.91 -12.67 -5.58
CA MET A 224 -4.96 -11.27 -5.17
C MET A 224 -6.40 -10.88 -4.82
N VAL A 225 -6.62 -10.44 -3.59
CA VAL A 225 -7.91 -9.96 -3.08
C VAL A 225 -8.05 -8.46 -3.31
N SER A 226 -7.02 -7.69 -2.95
CA SER A 226 -6.98 -6.24 -3.13
C SER A 226 -5.54 -5.78 -3.27
N ALA A 227 -5.30 -4.83 -4.16
CA ALA A 227 -3.98 -4.24 -4.38
C ALA A 227 -4.09 -2.73 -4.55
N ARG A 228 -3.20 -2.00 -3.89
CA ARG A 228 -3.05 -0.55 -4.04
C ARG A 228 -1.58 -0.23 -4.27
N ALA A 229 -1.30 0.50 -5.33
CA ALA A 229 0.01 1.11 -5.55
C ALA A 229 -0.08 2.58 -5.13
N CYS A 230 0.71 2.95 -4.15
CA CYS A 230 0.72 4.27 -3.55
C CYS A 230 2.11 4.90 -3.66
N HIS A 231 2.16 6.23 -3.62
CA HIS A 231 3.40 7.00 -3.49
C HIS A 231 3.27 8.02 -2.35
N ALA A 232 4.39 8.55 -1.88
CA ALA A 232 4.36 9.55 -0.81
C ALA A 232 3.58 10.79 -1.24
N PHE A 233 2.75 11.30 -0.33
CA PHE A 233 2.05 12.56 -0.53
C PHE A 233 3.05 13.71 -0.69
N ALA A 234 2.85 14.56 -1.71
CA ALA A 234 3.78 15.62 -2.11
C ALA A 234 5.22 15.09 -2.37
N GLY A 235 5.34 13.80 -2.71
CA GLY A 235 6.63 13.15 -2.98
C GLY A 235 7.29 13.67 -4.26
N GLU A 236 8.61 13.66 -4.26
CA GLU A 236 9.40 13.96 -5.46
C GLU A 236 9.35 12.78 -6.43
N LYS A 237 9.35 13.09 -7.74
CA LYS A 237 9.49 12.08 -8.80
C LYS A 237 10.94 11.66 -8.98
N THR A 238 11.15 10.42 -9.40
CA THR A 238 12.48 9.92 -9.77
C THR A 238 13.05 10.71 -10.96
N LEU A 239 14.36 10.90 -10.97
CA LEU A 239 15.06 11.48 -12.11
C LEU A 239 14.87 10.56 -13.33
N GLY A 240 14.21 11.05 -14.37
CA GLY A 240 13.91 10.31 -15.60
C GLY A 240 12.42 10.29 -15.96
N ALA A 241 11.52 10.64 -15.05
CA ALA A 241 10.16 10.97 -15.41
C ALA A 241 10.18 12.26 -16.23
N THR A 242 10.03 12.15 -17.55
CA THR A 242 9.90 13.33 -18.42
C THR A 242 8.74 14.17 -17.94
N ASN A 243 9.04 15.34 -17.43
CA ASN A 243 8.05 16.34 -17.07
C ASN A 243 7.20 16.63 -18.32
N GLY A 244 6.02 16.04 -18.39
CA GLY A 244 4.94 16.59 -19.22
C GLY A 244 4.63 17.97 -18.63
N THR A 245 5.15 18.99 -19.29
CA THR A 245 5.10 20.39 -18.87
C THR A 245 3.65 20.84 -18.77
N THR A 246 3.15 20.98 -17.55
CA THR A 246 2.05 21.91 -17.27
C THR A 246 2.64 23.03 -16.42
N SER A 247 3.33 23.95 -17.09
CA SER A 247 3.68 25.23 -16.51
C SER A 247 2.45 26.15 -16.60
N ASN A 248 1.70 26.28 -15.53
CA ASN A 248 0.87 27.47 -15.32
C ASN A 248 1.76 28.56 -14.72
N GLY A 249 2.46 29.24 -15.60
CA GLY A 249 3.16 30.48 -15.27
C GLY A 249 2.41 31.63 -15.92
N THR A 250 1.65 32.37 -15.12
CA THR A 250 1.09 33.66 -15.53
C THR A 250 2.24 34.67 -15.56
N SER A 251 2.68 35.04 -16.73
CA SER A 251 3.46 36.27 -16.91
C SER A 251 2.92 37.03 -18.12
N ASN A 252 2.34 38.20 -17.85
CA ASN A 252 2.05 39.23 -18.82
C ASN A 252 3.37 39.73 -19.47
N GLY A 253 3.44 39.64 -20.77
CA GLY A 253 4.51 40.22 -21.54
C GLY A 253 4.09 40.40 -22.98
N THR A 254 3.67 41.63 -23.34
CA THR A 254 3.35 42.07 -24.67
C THR A 254 4.62 42.24 -25.52
N SER A 255 4.70 41.56 -26.69
CA SER A 255 5.49 42.12 -27.80
C SER A 255 5.10 41.50 -29.12
N ASN A 256 4.80 42.37 -30.07
CA ASN A 256 4.51 42.10 -31.49
C ASN A 256 5.74 41.56 -32.24
N GLY A 257 5.51 40.61 -33.13
CA GLY A 257 6.50 40.22 -34.12
C GLY A 257 5.91 39.35 -35.22
N THR A 258 5.60 39.96 -36.33
CA THR A 258 5.12 39.37 -37.58
C THR A 258 6.27 38.72 -38.35
N SER A 259 6.14 37.49 -38.82
CA SER A 259 6.78 37.06 -40.09
C SER A 259 6.14 35.79 -40.66
N ASN A 260 5.78 35.89 -41.91
CA ASN A 260 5.26 34.86 -42.83
C ASN A 260 6.35 33.85 -43.20
N GLY A 261 5.95 32.61 -43.36
CA GLY A 261 6.77 31.58 -44.02
C GLY A 261 5.94 30.37 -44.45
N THR A 262 5.50 30.38 -45.69
CA THR A 262 4.79 29.31 -46.39
C THR A 262 5.80 28.27 -46.92
N SER A 263 5.60 26.99 -46.72
CA SER A 263 6.09 25.96 -47.66
C SER A 263 5.27 24.68 -47.58
N ASN A 264 4.67 24.33 -48.71
CA ASN A 264 3.99 23.08 -49.04
C ASN A 264 5.02 21.92 -49.19
N GLY A 265 4.66 20.77 -48.69
CA GLY A 265 5.34 19.52 -49.00
C GLY A 265 4.41 18.32 -48.82
N THR A 266 3.81 17.89 -49.95
CA THR A 266 3.00 16.67 -50.07
C THR A 266 3.94 15.47 -50.26
N SER A 267 3.81 14.42 -49.47
CA SER A 267 4.27 13.08 -49.88
C SER A 267 3.40 11.99 -49.23
N ASN A 268 2.72 11.24 -50.10
CA ASN A 268 2.03 9.99 -49.85
C ASN A 268 3.06 8.90 -49.51
N GLY A 269 2.85 8.21 -48.43
CA GLY A 269 3.59 6.99 -48.07
C GLY A 269 2.71 6.06 -47.27
N THR A 270 2.12 5.07 -47.95
CA THR A 270 1.43 3.95 -47.31
C THR A 270 2.46 3.00 -46.74
N SER A 271 2.49 2.82 -45.43
CA SER A 271 3.22 1.72 -44.83
C SER A 271 2.43 1.15 -43.66
N ASN A 272 2.12 -0.15 -43.78
CA ASN A 272 1.66 -0.99 -42.68
C ASN A 272 2.71 -0.96 -41.59
N GLY A 273 2.41 -0.27 -40.51
CA GLY A 273 3.25 -0.19 -39.30
C GLY A 273 2.55 -0.83 -38.15
N SER A 274 3.08 -1.97 -37.73
CA SER A 274 2.83 -2.55 -36.41
C SER A 274 3.05 -1.48 -35.36
N THR A 275 2.01 -1.08 -34.66
CA THR A 275 2.11 -0.11 -33.56
C THR A 275 2.66 -0.79 -32.33
N ASN A 276 3.98 -0.90 -32.25
CA ASN A 276 4.67 -0.98 -30.98
C ASN A 276 4.69 0.43 -30.36
N GLY A 277 3.58 0.85 -29.79
CA GLY A 277 3.52 2.02 -28.95
C GLY A 277 4.15 1.65 -27.61
N SER A 278 5.42 1.93 -27.45
CA SER A 278 6.08 1.99 -26.15
C SER A 278 5.52 3.23 -25.43
N SER A 279 4.38 3.06 -24.74
CA SER A 279 3.92 4.01 -23.75
C SER A 279 4.80 3.82 -22.52
N ASN A 280 5.80 4.66 -22.34
CA ASN A 280 6.62 4.80 -21.14
C ASN A 280 5.83 5.41 -19.97
N GLY A 281 4.56 5.10 -19.82
CA GLY A 281 3.76 5.38 -18.65
C GLY A 281 3.35 4.04 -18.06
N GLY A 282 3.88 3.67 -16.91
CA GLY A 282 3.43 2.48 -16.20
C GLY A 282 1.90 2.49 -16.06
N ILE A 283 1.28 1.32 -16.06
CA ILE A 283 -0.18 1.13 -15.86
C ILE A 283 -0.64 1.79 -14.55
N PHE A 284 0.29 2.05 -13.63
CA PHE A 284 0.06 2.73 -12.36
C PHE A 284 0.84 4.05 -12.34
N PRO A 285 0.17 5.18 -12.53
CA PRO A 285 0.75 6.49 -12.20
C PRO A 285 1.23 6.45 -10.74
N GLY A 286 2.45 6.90 -10.48
CA GLY A 286 3.04 6.86 -9.15
C GLY A 286 4.23 5.91 -9.00
N LEU A 287 4.51 5.06 -9.99
CA LEU A 287 5.75 4.25 -9.98
C LEU A 287 7.02 5.07 -10.28
N ASP A 288 6.87 6.35 -10.62
CA ASP A 288 7.98 7.27 -10.87
C ASP A 288 8.30 8.16 -9.66
N TYR A 289 7.72 7.92 -8.49
CA TYR A 289 7.99 8.67 -7.28
C TYR A 289 9.16 8.08 -6.49
N ILE A 290 9.89 8.95 -5.79
CA ILE A 290 11.05 8.58 -4.98
C ILE A 290 10.67 7.63 -3.85
N ARG A 291 9.49 7.83 -3.23
CA ARG A 291 8.96 6.96 -2.18
C ARG A 291 7.63 6.33 -2.62
N GLN A 292 7.55 5.02 -2.53
CA GLN A 292 6.40 4.23 -2.96
C GLN A 292 6.10 3.12 -1.96
N ALA A 293 4.83 2.71 -1.91
CA ALA A 293 4.40 1.55 -1.16
C ALA A 293 3.27 0.82 -1.90
N GLN A 294 3.28 -0.50 -1.86
CA GLN A 294 2.21 -1.36 -2.34
C GLN A 294 1.53 -2.00 -1.13
N ILE A 295 0.20 -1.89 -1.06
CA ILE A 295 -0.64 -2.50 -0.03
C ILE A 295 -1.43 -3.62 -0.69
N LEU A 296 -1.14 -4.86 -0.30
CA LEU A 296 -1.58 -6.06 -0.99
C LEU A 296 -2.29 -7.01 -0.01
N TYR A 297 -3.49 -7.48 -0.38
CA TYR A 297 -4.18 -8.55 0.34
C TYR A 297 -4.28 -9.78 -0.55
N TRP A 298 -3.82 -10.91 -0.04
CA TRP A 298 -3.85 -12.20 -0.71
C TRP A 298 -4.80 -13.17 0.00
N THR A 299 -5.34 -14.13 -0.75
CA THR A 299 -6.20 -15.17 -0.18
C THR A 299 -5.50 -16.02 0.87
N ASP A 300 -4.20 -16.20 0.74
CA ASP A 300 -3.32 -16.85 1.69
C ASP A 300 -1.83 -16.64 1.37
N LEU A 301 -0.97 -17.04 2.30
CA LEU A 301 0.48 -16.92 2.15
C LEU A 301 1.02 -17.71 0.96
N SER A 302 0.43 -18.87 0.63
CA SER A 302 0.93 -19.72 -0.47
C SER A 302 0.77 -19.05 -1.82
N LYS A 303 -0.30 -18.27 -2.01
CA LYS A 303 -0.55 -17.52 -3.25
C LYS A 303 0.48 -16.41 -3.43
N MET A 304 0.75 -15.67 -2.38
CA MET A 304 1.80 -14.65 -2.38
C MET A 304 3.17 -15.25 -2.66
N GLU A 305 3.54 -16.32 -1.95
CA GLU A 305 4.81 -17.04 -2.18
C GLU A 305 4.92 -17.56 -3.62
N HIS A 306 3.82 -18.07 -4.17
CA HIS A 306 3.77 -18.55 -5.55
C HIS A 306 4.10 -17.42 -6.53
N MET A 307 3.44 -16.26 -6.38
CA MET A 307 3.70 -15.09 -7.23
C MET A 307 5.16 -14.68 -7.18
N GLY A 308 5.74 -14.52 -5.99
CA GLY A 308 7.13 -14.12 -5.81
C GLY A 308 8.17 -15.14 -6.34
N ARG A 309 7.83 -16.43 -6.31
CA ARG A 309 8.75 -17.49 -6.77
C ARG A 309 8.73 -17.74 -8.27
N TRP A 310 7.57 -17.55 -8.91
CA TRP A 310 7.38 -17.92 -10.32
C TRP A 310 7.48 -16.73 -11.27
N ASP A 311 7.39 -15.49 -10.77
CA ASP A 311 7.68 -14.33 -11.60
C ASP A 311 9.19 -14.24 -11.90
N LYS A 312 9.55 -14.45 -13.15
CA LYS A 312 10.95 -14.49 -13.58
C LYS A 312 11.65 -13.14 -13.41
N GLY A 313 10.91 -12.05 -13.58
CA GLY A 313 11.41 -10.68 -13.39
C GLY A 313 11.77 -10.44 -11.92
N HIS A 314 10.86 -10.80 -11.01
CA HIS A 314 11.09 -10.71 -9.57
C HIS A 314 12.26 -11.61 -9.09
N VAL A 315 12.34 -12.85 -9.59
CA VAL A 315 13.48 -13.75 -9.26
C VAL A 315 14.80 -13.15 -9.73
N LYS A 316 14.82 -12.55 -10.93
CA LYS A 316 16.01 -11.85 -11.45
C LYS A 316 16.33 -10.62 -10.59
N LEU A 317 15.35 -9.75 -10.38
CA LEU A 317 15.49 -8.54 -9.56
C LEU A 317 16.12 -8.86 -8.20
N ARG A 318 15.57 -9.84 -7.50
CA ARG A 318 16.05 -10.25 -6.18
C ARG A 318 17.46 -10.80 -6.20
N ARG A 319 17.79 -11.68 -7.15
CA ARG A 319 19.14 -12.25 -7.28
C ARG A 319 20.16 -11.16 -7.53
N ASP A 320 19.88 -10.27 -8.47
CA ASP A 320 20.79 -9.22 -8.90
C ASP A 320 20.93 -8.14 -7.80
N PHE A 321 19.84 -7.84 -7.08
CA PHE A 321 19.86 -6.99 -5.90
C PHE A 321 20.77 -7.55 -4.79
N MET A 322 20.61 -8.84 -4.44
CA MET A 322 21.47 -9.47 -3.43
C MET A 322 22.94 -9.51 -3.85
N SER A 323 23.22 -9.64 -5.14
CA SER A 323 24.58 -9.55 -5.67
C SER A 323 25.16 -8.14 -5.58
N ALA A 324 24.35 -7.10 -5.83
CA ALA A 324 24.82 -5.72 -5.83
C ALA A 324 24.95 -5.12 -4.43
N TYR A 325 23.95 -5.35 -3.57
CA TYR A 325 23.85 -4.75 -2.23
C TYR A 325 24.33 -5.68 -1.10
N GLY A 326 24.57 -6.95 -1.40
CA GLY A 326 25.11 -7.93 -0.45
C GLY A 326 26.59 -7.74 -0.17
N PRO A 327 27.16 -8.59 0.73
CA PRO A 327 28.58 -8.54 1.06
C PRO A 327 29.48 -8.67 -0.17
N GLY A 328 30.38 -7.71 -0.37
CA GLY A 328 31.29 -7.65 -1.53
C GLY A 328 30.66 -7.10 -2.81
N GLY A 329 29.39 -6.74 -2.80
CA GLY A 329 28.70 -6.14 -3.96
C GLY A 329 29.06 -4.68 -4.19
N VAL A 330 28.87 -4.21 -5.41
CA VAL A 330 29.25 -2.85 -5.86
C VAL A 330 28.50 -1.73 -5.15
N MET A 331 27.32 -2.03 -4.59
CA MET A 331 26.46 -1.14 -3.81
C MET A 331 26.37 -1.55 -2.34
N GLN A 332 27.33 -2.34 -1.85
CA GLN A 332 27.36 -2.69 -0.42
C GLN A 332 27.39 -1.43 0.45
N GLY A 333 26.47 -1.34 1.41
CA GLY A 333 26.34 -0.17 2.28
C GLY A 333 25.66 1.03 1.63
N GLY A 334 24.96 0.84 0.52
CA GLY A 334 24.11 1.85 -0.10
C GLY A 334 22.98 2.31 0.81
N ASP A 335 22.39 3.44 0.48
CA ASP A 335 21.40 4.15 1.29
C ASP A 335 19.95 3.90 0.82
N LEU A 336 19.73 2.97 -0.14
CA LEU A 336 18.39 2.56 -0.56
C LEU A 336 17.62 1.94 0.60
N LEU A 337 16.46 2.52 0.89
CA LEU A 337 15.52 1.93 1.85
C LEU A 337 14.52 1.03 1.11
N LEU A 338 14.57 -0.25 1.42
CA LEU A 338 13.52 -1.22 1.08
C LEU A 338 12.96 -1.81 2.37
N TRP A 339 11.65 -2.04 2.37
CA TRP A 339 11.01 -2.78 3.47
C TRP A 339 9.90 -3.68 2.97
N VAL A 340 9.62 -4.69 3.74
CA VAL A 340 8.46 -5.55 3.58
C VAL A 340 7.84 -5.84 4.94
N ASP A 341 6.54 -5.61 5.03
CA ASP A 341 5.67 -6.05 6.09
C ASP A 341 4.84 -7.22 5.59
N LEU A 342 4.66 -8.23 6.41
CA LEU A 342 3.79 -9.34 6.11
C LEU A 342 3.04 -9.77 7.37
N GLY A 343 1.74 -10.00 7.24
CA GLY A 343 0.91 -10.49 8.32
C GLY A 343 -0.10 -11.52 7.85
N ILE A 344 -0.33 -12.56 8.67
CA ILE A 344 -1.39 -13.53 8.46
C ILE A 344 -2.53 -13.22 9.41
N ILE A 345 -3.67 -12.93 8.84
CA ILE A 345 -4.83 -12.35 9.51
C ILE A 345 -5.90 -13.43 9.70
N LYS A 346 -6.44 -13.57 10.91
CA LYS A 346 -7.67 -14.32 11.17
C LYS A 346 -8.89 -13.42 10.95
N GLY A 347 -10.03 -14.02 10.62
CA GLY A 347 -11.23 -13.26 10.27
C GLY A 347 -11.77 -12.34 11.36
N ASP A 348 -11.41 -12.58 12.62
CA ASP A 348 -11.77 -11.75 13.77
C ASP A 348 -10.70 -10.70 14.16
N GLU A 349 -9.60 -10.64 13.43
CA GLU A 349 -8.49 -9.69 13.61
C GLU A 349 -8.50 -8.55 12.61
N ILE A 350 -9.51 -8.48 11.78
CA ILE A 350 -9.67 -7.44 10.76
C ILE A 350 -11.07 -6.83 10.85
N ASP A 351 -11.14 -5.52 10.69
CA ASP A 351 -12.37 -4.74 10.59
C ASP A 351 -12.24 -3.77 9.42
N ALA A 352 -13.29 -3.54 8.66
CA ALA A 352 -13.29 -2.56 7.59
C ALA A 352 -14.63 -1.86 7.45
N GLU A 353 -14.57 -0.57 7.15
CA GLU A 353 -15.72 0.28 6.91
C GLU A 353 -15.45 1.21 5.73
N TYR A 354 -16.48 1.43 4.95
CA TYR A 354 -16.47 2.30 3.76
C TYR A 354 -17.64 3.26 3.80
N VAL A 355 -17.38 4.55 3.65
CA VAL A 355 -18.37 5.64 3.72
C VAL A 355 -18.36 6.37 2.38
N GLY A 356 -19.37 6.12 1.53
CA GLY A 356 -19.49 6.78 0.25
C GLY A 356 -18.34 6.50 -0.73
N CYS A 357 -17.80 5.29 -0.72
CA CYS A 357 -16.74 4.88 -1.65
C CYS A 357 -17.29 4.37 -2.97
N TYR A 358 -16.46 4.32 -4.00
CA TYR A 358 -16.79 3.66 -5.25
C TYR A 358 -17.12 2.17 -5.05
N GLU A 359 -18.12 1.65 -5.79
CA GLU A 359 -18.37 0.22 -5.85
C GLU A 359 -17.11 -0.53 -6.32
N GLY A 360 -16.77 -1.64 -5.67
CA GLY A 360 -15.54 -2.39 -5.98
C GLY A 360 -14.28 -1.92 -5.22
N THR A 361 -14.37 -0.91 -4.35
CA THR A 361 -13.25 -0.47 -3.50
C THR A 361 -12.90 -1.54 -2.46
N GLY A 362 -11.64 -1.98 -2.42
CA GLY A 362 -11.14 -2.88 -1.37
C GLY A 362 -12.05 -4.07 -1.13
N PHE A 363 -12.43 -4.30 0.13
CA PHE A 363 -13.34 -5.40 0.49
C PHE A 363 -14.81 -5.17 0.12
N LEU A 364 -15.23 -3.96 -0.26
CA LEU A 364 -16.55 -3.75 -0.86
C LEU A 364 -16.75 -4.57 -2.15
N ALA A 365 -15.66 -4.89 -2.85
CA ALA A 365 -15.70 -5.74 -4.03
C ALA A 365 -16.29 -7.14 -3.74
N PHE A 366 -16.32 -7.54 -2.47
CA PHE A 366 -16.75 -8.87 -2.04
C PHE A 366 -18.01 -8.86 -1.15
N ASP A 367 -18.71 -7.74 -1.07
CA ASP A 367 -19.87 -7.54 -0.17
C ASP A 367 -21.03 -8.51 -0.38
N LYS A 368 -21.05 -9.25 -1.50
CA LYS A 368 -22.01 -10.33 -1.82
C LYS A 368 -21.39 -11.72 -1.80
N SER A 369 -20.11 -11.84 -1.46
CA SER A 369 -19.44 -13.13 -1.40
C SER A 369 -19.80 -13.86 -0.09
N ALA A 370 -19.98 -15.18 -0.15
CA ALA A 370 -20.18 -16.01 1.04
C ALA A 370 -18.96 -15.99 2.01
N MET A 371 -17.78 -15.60 1.51
CA MET A 371 -16.55 -15.49 2.29
C MET A 371 -16.54 -14.23 3.17
N PHE A 372 -17.27 -13.19 2.74
CA PHE A 372 -17.40 -11.92 3.43
C PHE A 372 -18.86 -11.69 3.78
N ALA A 373 -19.11 -10.99 4.88
CA ALA A 373 -20.43 -10.47 5.17
C ALA A 373 -20.33 -8.96 5.34
N SER A 374 -21.35 -8.25 4.89
CA SER A 374 -21.44 -6.81 5.02
C SER A 374 -22.81 -6.39 5.53
N LYS A 375 -22.87 -5.27 6.21
CA LYS A 375 -24.12 -4.61 6.59
C LYS A 375 -24.01 -3.11 6.31
N SER A 376 -25.12 -2.49 5.91
CA SER A 376 -25.26 -1.05 5.98
C SER A 376 -25.45 -0.65 7.44
N VAL A 377 -24.75 0.39 7.87
CA VAL A 377 -24.81 0.93 9.24
C VAL A 377 -25.11 2.41 9.19
N THR A 378 -25.71 2.93 10.24
CA THR A 378 -25.88 4.38 10.44
C THR A 378 -24.77 4.93 11.32
N ALA A 379 -24.57 6.24 11.31
CA ALA A 379 -23.60 6.89 12.19
C ALA A 379 -23.85 6.63 13.69
N ALA A 380 -25.11 6.41 14.08
CA ALA A 380 -25.47 6.07 15.46
C ALA A 380 -25.13 4.63 15.85
N GLU A 381 -24.93 3.76 14.87
CA GLU A 381 -24.63 2.33 15.05
C GLU A 381 -23.16 2.02 14.82
N LEU A 382 -22.27 3.03 14.98
CA LEU A 382 -20.84 2.81 14.82
C LEU A 382 -20.40 1.67 15.74
N PRO A 383 -19.92 0.55 15.17
CA PRO A 383 -19.60 -0.63 15.94
C PRO A 383 -18.39 -0.38 16.84
N THR A 384 -18.38 -1.04 17.97
CA THR A 384 -17.18 -1.18 18.79
C THR A 384 -16.16 -1.95 17.99
N ILE A 385 -14.98 -1.40 17.82
CA ILE A 385 -13.86 -2.03 17.10
C ILE A 385 -13.26 -3.10 18.00
N PHE A 386 -13.07 -4.29 17.46
CA PHE A 386 -12.50 -5.43 18.17
C PHE A 386 -13.27 -5.72 19.47
N ASP A 387 -14.56 -6.07 19.37
CA ASP A 387 -15.44 -6.40 20.51
C ASP A 387 -14.94 -7.56 21.38
N LYS A 388 -14.13 -8.44 20.81
CA LYS A 388 -13.48 -9.48 21.59
C LYS A 388 -12.23 -8.89 22.25
N PRO A 389 -12.04 -9.11 23.56
CA PRO A 389 -10.81 -8.71 24.21
C PRO A 389 -9.65 -9.47 23.54
N ILE A 390 -8.85 -8.74 22.76
CA ILE A 390 -7.58 -9.24 22.31
C ILE A 390 -6.76 -9.37 23.58
N ALA A 391 -6.41 -10.60 23.94
CA ALA A 391 -5.63 -10.87 25.15
C ALA A 391 -4.21 -10.30 24.96
N CYS A 392 -4.06 -9.01 25.19
CA CYS A 392 -2.78 -8.37 25.31
C CYS A 392 -2.34 -8.52 26.76
N GLN A 393 -1.39 -9.39 27.01
CA GLN A 393 -0.69 -9.34 28.28
C GLN A 393 0.19 -8.09 28.28
N PRO A 394 0.21 -7.30 29.37
CA PRO A 394 1.15 -6.19 29.49
C PRO A 394 2.57 -6.74 29.34
N ILE A 395 3.37 -6.05 28.55
CA ILE A 395 4.80 -6.36 28.46
C ILE A 395 5.41 -5.87 29.76
N GLU A 396 5.79 -6.76 30.62
CA GLU A 396 6.77 -6.45 31.67
C GLU A 396 8.15 -6.39 30.99
N TRP A 397 8.75 -5.21 30.99
CA TRP A 397 10.09 -4.93 30.43
C TRP A 397 11.18 -5.43 31.36
#